data_954aa529b99fa564bc47f20788d4310c
#
_entry.id   954aa529b99fa564bc47f20788d4310c
#
_cell.length_a   1.000
_cell.length_b   1.000
_cell.length_c   1.000
_cell.angle_alpha   90.00
_cell.angle_beta   90.00
_cell.angle_gamma   90.00
#
_symmetry.space_group_name_H-M   'P 1'
#
loop_
_entity.id
_entity.type
_entity.pdbx_description
1 polymer ?
#
loop_
_entity_poly.entity_id
_entity_poly.type
_entity_poly.pdbx_seq_one_letter_code
_entity_poly.pdbx_strand_id
1 'polypeptide(L)'
;MYTRTLLTLLSIGIPAHLAGQGGIGGRLNDVPRAQAASPKPTPRLADGKPDLGNGKGAWNPRTIVNLSGTGTGGPNRSPVEKLVDVPFKPETKKLYDAHQANLSKDDPEALCLPPGIPRMYATPFPFQIFQQPDRVIFIFEGAAHVWRVIYTDGRPHAKDPNPTYLGDAIGHWEGDTLVTDVIGFNDRTWLDQDGHTHTEDLHIIEKFTRLNELSMRYEVTIDDPGAYTKPWTTSYLIPFVPGGELFEYICQENNVDVKHLVGK
;
A
#
# COMPACT_ATOMS: atom_id res chain seq x y z
N MET A 1 -60.94 54.36 -1.15
CA MET A 1 -60.34 53.62 -0.06
C MET A 1 -59.94 52.26 -0.62
N TYR A 2 -58.71 52.06 -1.12
CA TYR A 2 -58.24 50.82 -1.65
C TYR A 2 -57.04 50.36 -0.80
N THR A 3 -57.23 49.29 -0.08
CA THR A 3 -56.23 48.66 0.78
C THR A 3 -55.32 47.77 -0.09
N ARG A 4 -54.02 48.07 -0.20
CA ARG A 4 -53.05 47.26 -0.87
C ARG A 4 -52.44 46.24 0.13
N THR A 5 -52.69 44.98 -0.10
CA THR A 5 -52.07 43.86 0.62
C THR A 5 -50.70 43.55 0.00
N LEU A 6 -49.63 43.72 0.79
CA LEU A 6 -48.28 43.33 0.40
C LEU A 6 -48.09 41.82 0.59
N LEU A 7 -47.84 41.11 -0.49
CA LEU A 7 -47.37 39.70 -0.44
C LEU A 7 -45.86 39.69 -0.32
N THR A 8 -45.36 39.21 0.81
CA THR A 8 -43.93 38.97 1.02
C THR A 8 -43.59 37.57 0.52
N LEU A 9 -42.81 37.45 -0.56
CA LEU A 9 -42.29 36.20 -1.06
C LEU A 9 -41.07 35.82 -0.22
N LEU A 10 -41.20 34.75 0.56
CA LEU A 10 -40.09 34.08 1.23
C LEU A 10 -39.35 33.19 0.20
N SER A 11 -38.16 33.59 -0.20
CA SER A 11 -37.26 32.75 -1.00
C SER A 11 -36.55 31.77 -0.08
N ILE A 12 -36.95 30.50 -0.14
CA ILE A 12 -36.25 29.41 0.49
C ILE A 12 -35.06 29.04 -0.43
N GLY A 13 -33.86 29.51 -0.05
CA GLY A 13 -32.63 29.10 -0.68
C GLY A 13 -32.29 27.64 -0.28
N ILE A 14 -32.39 26.71 -1.23
CA ILE A 14 -31.88 25.38 -1.07
C ILE A 14 -30.37 25.42 -1.31
N PRO A 15 -29.52 25.05 -0.34
CA PRO A 15 -28.09 24.90 -0.62
C PRO A 15 -27.90 23.69 -1.52
N ALA A 16 -27.38 23.93 -2.71
CA ALA A 16 -26.89 22.84 -3.58
C ALA A 16 -25.65 22.22 -2.94
N HIS A 17 -25.82 21.08 -2.28
CA HIS A 17 -24.70 20.22 -1.96
C HIS A 17 -24.18 19.62 -3.26
N LEU A 18 -23.05 20.12 -3.73
CA LEU A 18 -22.22 19.37 -4.68
C LEU A 18 -21.74 18.10 -3.95
N ALA A 19 -22.41 16.99 -4.22
CA ALA A 19 -21.88 15.68 -3.91
C ALA A 19 -20.69 15.44 -4.86
N GLY A 20 -19.49 15.68 -4.38
CA GLY A 20 -18.28 15.20 -5.04
C GLY A 20 -18.37 13.69 -5.10
N GLN A 21 -18.26 13.11 -6.29
CA GLN A 21 -18.10 11.69 -6.50
C GLN A 21 -16.73 11.29 -5.93
N GLY A 22 -16.72 10.94 -4.64
CA GLY A 22 -15.58 10.28 -4.02
C GLY A 22 -15.48 8.87 -4.56
N GLY A 23 -14.30 8.51 -5.07
CA GLY A 23 -14.00 7.14 -5.49
C GLY A 23 -14.31 6.13 -4.37
N ILE A 24 -14.53 4.89 -4.75
CA ILE A 24 -14.97 3.76 -3.91
C ILE A 24 -14.07 3.52 -2.68
N GLY A 25 -12.80 3.97 -2.71
CA GLY A 25 -11.89 3.95 -1.56
C GLY A 25 -12.27 4.86 -0.36
N GLY A 26 -13.28 5.74 -0.50
CA GLY A 26 -13.68 6.69 0.55
C GLY A 26 -14.46 6.09 1.73
N ARG A 27 -15.06 4.92 1.59
CA ARG A 27 -15.98 4.41 2.63
C ARG A 27 -15.31 3.81 3.86
N LEU A 28 -14.08 3.31 3.76
CA LEU A 28 -13.35 2.77 4.91
C LEU A 28 -12.66 3.86 5.75
N ASN A 29 -12.50 5.07 5.21
CA ASN A 29 -11.88 6.19 5.94
C ASN A 29 -12.87 6.97 6.82
N ASP A 30 -14.19 6.75 6.67
CA ASP A 30 -15.24 7.46 7.40
C ASP A 30 -15.70 6.76 8.69
N VAL A 31 -14.95 5.79 9.20
CA VAL A 31 -15.24 5.24 10.53
C VAL A 31 -15.04 6.35 11.55
N PRO A 32 -16.09 6.75 12.31
CA PRO A 32 -15.96 7.80 13.32
C PRO A 32 -14.82 7.44 14.27
N ARG A 33 -13.89 8.36 14.48
CA ARG A 33 -12.89 8.26 15.54
C ARG A 33 -13.63 8.30 16.89
N ALA A 34 -14.20 7.17 17.32
CA ALA A 34 -14.57 7.00 18.70
C ALA A 34 -13.32 7.26 19.54
N GLN A 35 -13.45 8.00 20.65
CA GLN A 35 -12.37 8.21 21.61
C GLN A 35 -11.86 6.81 22.00
N ALA A 36 -10.71 6.45 21.46
CA ALA A 36 -10.25 5.08 21.47
C ALA A 36 -9.81 4.73 22.89
N ALA A 37 -10.51 3.78 23.49
CA ALA A 37 -9.91 2.96 24.53
C ALA A 37 -8.55 2.46 24.01
N SER A 38 -7.57 2.32 24.92
CA SER A 38 -6.25 1.78 24.54
C SER A 38 -6.46 0.47 23.77
N PRO A 39 -5.83 0.30 22.59
CA PRO A 39 -6.03 -0.89 21.80
C PRO A 39 -5.68 -2.14 22.62
N LYS A 40 -6.47 -3.20 22.46
CA LYS A 40 -6.20 -4.48 23.11
C LYS A 40 -4.90 -5.09 22.58
N PRO A 41 -4.25 -5.96 23.38
CA PRO A 41 -3.07 -6.68 22.94
C PRO A 41 -3.29 -7.42 21.62
N THR A 42 -2.20 -7.73 20.93
CA THR A 42 -2.20 -8.53 19.70
C THR A 42 -2.94 -9.86 19.91
N PRO A 43 -4.00 -10.15 19.12
CA PRO A 43 -4.67 -11.44 19.14
C PRO A 43 -3.71 -12.56 18.76
N ARG A 44 -3.94 -13.77 19.29
CA ARG A 44 -3.08 -14.92 19.02
C ARG A 44 -3.85 -16.12 18.50
N LEU A 45 -3.18 -16.90 17.66
CA LEU A 45 -3.63 -18.21 17.22
C LEU A 45 -3.41 -19.26 18.32
N ALA A 46 -3.97 -20.45 18.14
CA ALA A 46 -3.85 -21.55 19.09
C ALA A 46 -2.39 -22.02 19.31
N ASP A 47 -1.52 -21.83 18.32
CA ASP A 47 -0.08 -22.12 18.41
C ASP A 47 0.74 -21.00 19.06
N GLY A 48 0.08 -19.93 19.53
CA GLY A 48 0.70 -18.79 20.19
C GLY A 48 1.23 -17.71 19.25
N LYS A 49 1.27 -17.93 17.95
CA LYS A 49 1.69 -16.91 16.97
C LYS A 49 0.68 -15.77 16.91
N PRO A 50 1.12 -14.54 16.59
CA PRO A 50 0.20 -13.45 16.31
C PRO A 50 -0.82 -13.83 15.24
N ASP A 51 -2.08 -13.57 15.49
CA ASP A 51 -3.13 -13.68 14.47
C ASP A 51 -3.04 -12.46 13.54
N LEU A 52 -2.69 -12.67 12.27
CA LEU A 52 -2.58 -11.60 11.29
C LEU A 52 -3.92 -11.24 10.63
N GLY A 53 -5.03 -11.70 11.20
CA GLY A 53 -6.39 -11.32 10.75
C GLY A 53 -7.23 -12.52 10.31
N ASN A 54 -6.68 -13.45 9.53
CA ASN A 54 -7.32 -14.70 9.09
C ASN A 54 -8.78 -14.51 8.62
N GLY A 55 -9.01 -13.50 7.75
CA GLY A 55 -10.34 -13.19 7.23
C GLY A 55 -11.30 -12.51 8.21
N LYS A 56 -10.86 -12.15 9.42
CA LYS A 56 -11.70 -11.47 10.43
C LYS A 56 -11.77 -9.96 10.23
N GLY A 57 -11.15 -9.45 9.18
CA GLY A 57 -11.07 -8.05 8.79
C GLY A 57 -9.99 -7.83 7.74
N ALA A 58 -9.77 -6.57 7.39
CA ALA A 58 -8.81 -6.19 6.37
C ALA A 58 -7.76 -5.22 6.92
N TRP A 59 -6.54 -5.35 6.46
CA TRP A 59 -5.48 -4.37 6.61
C TRP A 59 -5.69 -3.27 5.57
N ASN A 60 -5.74 -2.01 6.02
CA ASN A 60 -6.05 -0.87 5.17
C ASN A 60 -4.85 0.10 5.14
N PRO A 61 -3.89 -0.08 4.23
CA PRO A 61 -2.75 0.80 4.11
C PRO A 61 -3.19 2.23 3.81
N ARG A 62 -2.40 3.18 4.27
CA ARG A 62 -2.51 4.57 3.81
C ARG A 62 -1.67 4.74 2.55
N THR A 63 -2.08 5.67 1.70
CA THR A 63 -1.23 6.06 0.56
C THR A 63 0.11 6.59 1.07
N ILE A 64 1.19 5.95 0.66
CA ILE A 64 2.56 6.40 0.87
C ILE A 64 3.14 6.68 -0.51
N VAL A 65 3.13 7.94 -0.89
CA VAL A 65 3.62 8.37 -2.21
C VAL A 65 5.11 8.15 -2.34
N ASN A 66 5.86 8.39 -1.26
CA ASN A 66 7.31 8.28 -1.23
C ASN A 66 7.77 7.48 0.00
N LEU A 67 8.39 6.35 -0.23
CA LEU A 67 8.88 5.46 0.83
C LEU A 67 10.04 6.04 1.64
N SER A 68 10.78 7.01 1.10
CA SER A 68 11.82 7.71 1.86
C SER A 68 11.26 8.74 2.84
N GLY A 69 9.99 9.12 2.68
CA GLY A 69 9.34 10.17 3.44
C GLY A 69 9.73 11.60 3.02
N THR A 70 10.60 11.76 2.02
CA THR A 70 11.18 13.06 1.63
C THR A 70 10.52 13.69 0.40
N GLY A 71 9.55 13.02 -0.22
CA GLY A 71 8.92 13.45 -1.48
C GLY A 71 8.00 14.67 -1.34
N THR A 72 7.57 15.17 -2.49
CA THR A 72 6.78 16.41 -2.64
C THR A 72 5.35 16.35 -2.10
N GLY A 73 4.90 15.18 -1.64
CA GLY A 73 3.53 14.93 -1.17
C GLY A 73 3.13 15.64 0.13
N GLY A 74 4.08 16.28 0.82
CA GLY A 74 3.86 16.93 2.11
C GLY A 74 3.76 15.93 3.29
N PRO A 75 3.78 16.43 4.54
CA PRO A 75 3.89 15.59 5.75
C PRO A 75 2.71 14.64 5.99
N ASN A 76 1.59 14.81 5.31
CA ASN A 76 0.41 13.95 5.46
C ASN A 76 0.34 12.81 4.44
N ARG A 77 1.24 12.76 3.46
CA ARG A 77 1.22 11.77 2.37
C ARG A 77 2.32 10.70 2.47
N SER A 78 3.21 10.80 3.41
CA SER A 78 4.24 9.78 3.64
C SER A 78 4.38 9.52 5.14
N PRO A 79 3.47 8.77 5.76
CA PRO A 79 3.49 8.49 7.19
C PRO A 79 4.55 7.42 7.54
N VAL A 80 5.74 7.52 6.95
CA VAL A 80 6.87 6.68 7.33
C VAL A 80 7.37 7.07 8.71
N GLU A 81 7.85 6.11 9.49
CA GLU A 81 8.30 6.35 10.87
C GLU A 81 9.60 7.16 10.91
N LYS A 82 10.42 7.08 9.87
CA LYS A 82 11.72 7.77 9.80
C LYS A 82 12.03 8.16 8.35
N LEU A 83 12.51 9.39 8.17
CA LEU A 83 13.00 9.84 6.86
C LEU A 83 14.28 9.07 6.48
N VAL A 84 14.38 8.73 5.20
CA VAL A 84 15.50 7.99 4.63
C VAL A 84 16.15 8.82 3.55
N ASP A 85 17.47 8.98 3.65
CA ASP A 85 18.29 9.47 2.55
C ASP A 85 18.61 8.28 1.64
N VAL A 86 17.90 8.20 0.52
CA VAL A 86 17.98 7.05 -0.40
C VAL A 86 19.35 7.03 -1.08
N PRO A 87 20.11 5.94 -0.96
CA PRO A 87 21.48 5.85 -1.46
C PRO A 87 21.52 5.50 -2.96
N PHE A 88 20.97 6.35 -3.79
CA PHE A 88 20.92 6.13 -5.23
C PHE A 88 22.29 5.96 -5.88
N LYS A 89 22.36 5.07 -6.87
CA LYS A 89 23.39 5.17 -7.91
C LYS A 89 23.10 6.34 -8.85
N PRO A 90 24.10 6.93 -9.51
CA PRO A 90 23.89 8.10 -10.36
C PRO A 90 22.83 7.91 -11.44
N GLU A 91 22.80 6.77 -12.11
CA GLU A 91 21.83 6.49 -13.19
C GLU A 91 20.41 6.31 -12.63
N THR A 92 20.28 5.62 -11.49
CA THR A 92 18.98 5.46 -10.81
C THR A 92 18.45 6.80 -10.32
N LYS A 93 19.33 7.67 -9.77
CA LYS A 93 18.95 9.03 -9.38
C LYS A 93 18.44 9.85 -10.56
N LYS A 94 19.09 9.73 -11.70
CA LYS A 94 18.68 10.42 -12.93
C LYS A 94 17.30 9.95 -13.42
N LEU A 95 17.02 8.64 -13.35
CA LEU A 95 15.69 8.09 -13.65
C LEU A 95 14.64 8.62 -12.68
N TYR A 96 14.91 8.56 -11.37
CA TYR A 96 14.03 9.11 -10.34
C TYR A 96 13.71 10.59 -10.59
N ASP A 97 14.72 11.41 -10.89
CA ASP A 97 14.52 12.84 -11.18
C ASP A 97 13.70 13.06 -12.47
N ALA A 98 13.85 12.21 -13.46
CA ALA A 98 13.03 12.25 -14.67
C ALA A 98 11.57 11.90 -14.39
N HIS A 99 11.30 10.89 -13.55
CA HIS A 99 9.94 10.54 -13.12
C HIS A 99 9.30 11.70 -12.34
N GLN A 100 10.05 12.34 -11.45
CA GLN A 100 9.56 13.52 -10.73
C GLN A 100 9.25 14.68 -11.69
N ALA A 101 10.12 14.94 -12.68
CA ALA A 101 9.96 16.03 -13.64
C ALA A 101 8.74 15.82 -14.56
N ASN A 102 8.39 14.58 -14.86
CA ASN A 102 7.22 14.26 -15.70
C ASN A 102 5.95 13.92 -14.91
N LEU A 103 5.96 14.17 -13.59
CA LEU A 103 4.84 13.91 -12.68
C LEU A 103 4.42 12.42 -12.66
N SER A 104 5.39 11.53 -12.76
CA SER A 104 5.21 10.07 -12.71
C SER A 104 4.23 9.53 -13.76
N LYS A 105 4.11 10.19 -14.92
CA LYS A 105 3.17 9.79 -15.99
C LYS A 105 3.43 8.40 -16.57
N ASP A 106 4.67 7.92 -16.45
CA ASP A 106 5.11 6.62 -16.94
C ASP A 106 4.95 5.53 -15.88
N ASP A 107 4.20 5.81 -14.80
CA ASP A 107 3.94 4.87 -13.73
C ASP A 107 3.27 3.58 -14.25
N PRO A 108 3.91 2.40 -14.07
CA PRO A 108 3.36 1.13 -14.55
C PRO A 108 1.98 0.79 -13.98
N GLU A 109 1.67 1.22 -12.76
CA GLU A 109 0.36 0.98 -12.12
C GLU A 109 -0.78 1.68 -12.88
N ALA A 110 -0.50 2.80 -13.52
CA ALA A 110 -1.48 3.49 -14.38
C ALA A 110 -1.90 2.66 -15.60
N LEU A 111 -1.07 1.71 -16.01
CA LEU A 111 -1.37 0.73 -17.05
C LEU A 111 -2.02 -0.55 -16.49
N CYS A 112 -2.49 -0.53 -15.25
CA CYS A 112 -3.05 -1.69 -14.56
C CYS A 112 -2.08 -2.86 -14.38
N LEU A 113 -0.78 -2.60 -14.38
CA LEU A 113 0.21 -3.59 -13.99
C LEU A 113 0.24 -3.72 -12.45
N PRO A 114 0.56 -4.91 -11.92
CA PRO A 114 0.70 -5.07 -10.47
C PRO A 114 1.73 -4.09 -9.92
N PRO A 115 1.44 -3.40 -8.79
CA PRO A 115 2.37 -2.42 -8.21
C PRO A 115 3.70 -3.02 -7.73
N GLY A 116 3.73 -4.34 -7.50
CA GLY A 116 4.90 -5.00 -6.92
C GLY A 116 5.05 -4.76 -5.41
N ILE A 117 6.13 -5.29 -4.84
CA ILE A 117 6.49 -5.13 -3.44
C ILE A 117 7.65 -4.12 -3.36
N PRO A 118 7.64 -3.18 -2.40
CA PRO A 118 6.72 -3.01 -1.26
C PRO A 118 5.49 -2.16 -1.54
N ARG A 119 5.34 -1.61 -2.74
CA ARG A 119 4.32 -0.63 -3.10
C ARG A 119 2.88 -1.10 -2.80
N MET A 120 2.58 -2.40 -2.94
CA MET A 120 1.25 -2.94 -2.63
C MET A 120 0.81 -2.69 -1.18
N TYR A 121 1.75 -2.52 -0.25
CA TYR A 121 1.45 -2.17 1.15
C TYR A 121 1.45 -0.66 1.40
N ALA A 122 1.72 0.14 0.37
CA ALA A 122 1.77 1.60 0.41
C ALA A 122 0.68 2.28 -0.44
N THR A 123 -0.20 1.48 -1.08
CA THR A 123 -1.37 1.94 -1.84
C THR A 123 -2.63 1.85 -0.97
N PRO A 124 -3.68 2.67 -1.22
CA PRO A 124 -4.86 2.72 -0.38
C PRO A 124 -5.86 1.57 -0.66
N PHE A 125 -5.35 0.42 -1.06
CA PHE A 125 -6.17 -0.76 -1.30
C PHE A 125 -6.00 -1.75 -0.14
N PRO A 126 -7.13 -2.23 0.45
CA PRO A 126 -7.06 -3.17 1.54
C PRO A 126 -6.57 -4.54 1.09
N PHE A 127 -6.04 -5.29 2.07
CA PHE A 127 -5.65 -6.68 1.88
C PHE A 127 -6.02 -7.53 3.09
N GLN A 128 -6.15 -8.82 2.89
CA GLN A 128 -6.36 -9.81 3.93
C GLN A 128 -5.19 -10.78 4.00
N ILE A 129 -4.93 -11.31 5.20
CA ILE A 129 -3.87 -12.28 5.46
C ILE A 129 -4.52 -13.55 5.99
N PHE A 130 -4.10 -14.70 5.45
CA PHE A 130 -4.51 -16.02 5.89
C PHE A 130 -3.28 -16.85 6.25
N GLN A 131 -3.23 -17.32 7.48
CA GLN A 131 -2.12 -18.11 7.99
C GLN A 131 -2.46 -19.59 7.95
N GLN A 132 -1.55 -20.36 7.38
CA GLN A 132 -1.55 -21.82 7.39
C GLN A 132 -0.28 -22.33 8.08
N PRO A 133 -0.19 -23.60 8.45
CA PRO A 133 0.98 -24.13 9.17
C PRO A 133 2.32 -23.96 8.40
N ASP A 134 2.27 -24.02 7.07
CA ASP A 134 3.43 -24.03 6.17
C ASP A 134 3.56 -22.79 5.29
N ARG A 135 2.59 -21.86 5.36
CA ARG A 135 2.58 -20.66 4.52
C ARG A 135 1.68 -19.55 5.06
N VAL A 136 1.93 -18.35 4.59
CA VAL A 136 1.05 -17.20 4.80
C VAL A 136 0.61 -16.67 3.44
N ILE A 137 -0.68 -16.42 3.26
CA ILE A 137 -1.28 -15.98 2.00
C ILE A 137 -1.82 -14.58 2.19
N PHE A 138 -1.43 -13.67 1.31
CA PHE A 138 -1.95 -12.32 1.22
C PHE A 138 -2.88 -12.25 -0.01
N ILE A 139 -4.06 -11.70 0.17
CA ILE A 139 -5.03 -11.42 -0.90
C ILE A 139 -5.23 -9.91 -0.91
N PHE A 140 -5.02 -9.29 -2.07
CA PHE A 140 -5.10 -7.85 -2.24
C PHE A 140 -6.34 -7.48 -3.06
N GLU A 141 -7.03 -6.42 -2.68
CA GLU A 141 -8.13 -5.85 -3.45
C GLU A 141 -7.61 -5.17 -4.71
N GLY A 142 -6.55 -4.38 -4.58
CA GLY A 142 -5.93 -3.66 -5.69
C GLY A 142 -5.19 -4.58 -6.67
N ALA A 143 -4.67 -3.99 -7.74
CA ALA A 143 -3.89 -4.68 -8.77
C ALA A 143 -4.60 -5.87 -9.43
N ALA A 144 -5.91 -5.76 -9.67
CA ALA A 144 -6.71 -6.80 -10.30
C ALA A 144 -6.69 -8.14 -9.55
N HIS A 145 -6.89 -8.11 -8.22
CA HIS A 145 -7.03 -9.29 -7.36
C HIS A 145 -5.77 -10.18 -7.33
N VAL A 146 -4.63 -9.57 -7.06
CA VAL A 146 -3.37 -10.29 -6.92
C VAL A 146 -3.31 -10.95 -5.54
N TRP A 147 -2.69 -12.11 -5.48
CA TRP A 147 -2.36 -12.79 -4.23
C TRP A 147 -0.87 -13.06 -4.15
N ARG A 148 -0.37 -13.24 -2.93
CA ARG A 148 1.01 -13.57 -2.64
C ARG A 148 1.07 -14.72 -1.65
N VAL A 149 1.95 -15.67 -1.89
CA VAL A 149 2.22 -16.79 -0.97
C VAL A 149 3.63 -16.64 -0.42
N ILE A 150 3.75 -16.69 0.89
CA ILE A 150 5.03 -16.72 1.61
C ILE A 150 5.13 -18.09 2.26
N TYR A 151 6.09 -18.91 1.83
CA TYR A 151 6.29 -20.22 2.40
C TYR A 151 7.08 -20.15 3.71
N THR A 152 6.55 -20.77 4.77
CA THR A 152 7.14 -20.78 6.13
C THR A 152 7.52 -22.17 6.60
N ASP A 153 7.68 -23.11 5.67
CA ASP A 153 8.03 -24.52 5.92
C ASP A 153 9.55 -24.80 5.94
N GLY A 154 10.36 -23.72 5.87
CA GLY A 154 11.81 -23.83 5.90
C GLY A 154 12.47 -24.21 4.57
N ARG A 155 11.70 -24.18 3.47
CA ARG A 155 12.29 -24.39 2.13
C ARG A 155 13.24 -23.25 1.76
N PRO A 156 14.25 -23.51 0.95
CA PRO A 156 15.04 -22.45 0.33
C PRO A 156 14.26 -21.79 -0.82
N HIS A 157 14.76 -20.65 -1.31
CA HIS A 157 14.33 -20.10 -2.58
C HIS A 157 14.50 -21.08 -3.74
N ALA A 158 13.69 -20.91 -4.78
CA ALA A 158 13.93 -21.59 -6.05
C ALA A 158 15.35 -21.25 -6.55
N LYS A 159 16.04 -22.23 -7.11
CA LYS A 159 17.44 -22.04 -7.56
C LYS A 159 17.56 -20.99 -8.68
N ASP A 160 16.52 -20.87 -9.49
CA ASP A 160 16.44 -19.94 -10.63
C ASP A 160 14.98 -19.55 -10.79
N PRO A 161 14.47 -18.62 -9.94
CA PRO A 161 13.07 -18.21 -10.00
C PRO A 161 12.83 -17.38 -11.26
N ASN A 162 11.74 -17.70 -11.96
CA ASN A 162 11.29 -16.83 -13.03
C ASN A 162 10.97 -15.43 -12.48
N PRO A 163 11.48 -14.33 -13.05
CA PRO A 163 11.20 -12.99 -12.56
C PRO A 163 9.70 -12.66 -12.61
N THR A 164 9.17 -12.21 -11.48
CA THR A 164 7.74 -11.87 -11.33
C THR A 164 7.58 -10.50 -10.68
N TYR A 165 6.36 -9.98 -10.64
CA TYR A 165 6.01 -8.72 -9.97
C TYR A 165 6.13 -8.79 -8.44
N LEU A 166 5.96 -9.97 -7.86
CA LEU A 166 5.91 -10.17 -6.40
C LEU A 166 7.09 -10.99 -5.86
N GLY A 167 7.97 -11.45 -6.73
CA GLY A 167 9.12 -12.28 -6.38
C GLY A 167 8.77 -13.69 -5.90
N ASP A 168 9.80 -14.44 -5.56
CA ASP A 168 9.77 -15.72 -4.85
C ASP A 168 9.97 -15.45 -3.36
N ALA A 169 8.97 -15.72 -2.54
CA ALA A 169 8.93 -15.34 -1.13
C ALA A 169 8.98 -16.55 -0.20
N ILE A 170 9.98 -16.59 0.65
CA ILE A 170 10.05 -17.48 1.81
C ILE A 170 9.98 -16.66 3.09
N GLY A 171 9.68 -17.30 4.22
CA GLY A 171 9.60 -16.59 5.49
C GLY A 171 9.74 -17.50 6.69
N HIS A 172 9.91 -16.86 7.83
CA HIS A 172 9.97 -17.51 9.14
C HIS A 172 9.47 -16.56 10.23
N TRP A 173 9.23 -17.11 11.41
CA TRP A 173 8.82 -16.31 12.55
C TRP A 173 10.02 -16.01 13.46
N GLU A 174 10.22 -14.73 13.77
CA GLU A 174 11.14 -14.25 14.81
C GLU A 174 10.31 -13.68 15.97
N GLY A 175 10.00 -14.50 16.97
CA GLY A 175 9.08 -14.12 18.03
C GLY A 175 7.70 -13.75 17.46
N ASP A 176 7.29 -12.49 17.60
CA ASP A 176 6.00 -11.96 17.13
C ASP A 176 6.06 -11.34 15.72
N THR A 177 7.17 -11.47 15.04
CA THR A 177 7.39 -10.88 13.71
C THR A 177 7.47 -11.97 12.63
N LEU A 178 6.64 -11.87 11.60
CA LEU A 178 6.84 -12.60 10.37
C LEU A 178 7.93 -11.88 9.57
N VAL A 179 9.06 -12.55 9.37
CA VAL A 179 10.15 -12.07 8.51
C VAL A 179 10.06 -12.78 7.19
N THR A 180 10.15 -12.04 6.09
CA THR A 180 10.13 -12.59 4.74
C THR A 180 11.39 -12.20 3.99
N ASP A 181 11.84 -13.11 3.16
CA ASP A 181 12.98 -12.97 2.26
C ASP A 181 12.46 -13.15 0.83
N VAL A 182 12.73 -12.21 -0.07
CA VAL A 182 12.11 -12.16 -1.40
C VAL A 182 13.14 -11.80 -2.46
N ILE A 183 13.25 -12.66 -3.46
CA ILE A 183 14.12 -12.49 -4.64
C ILE A 183 13.33 -12.75 -5.92
N GLY A 184 13.93 -12.60 -7.09
CA GLY A 184 13.33 -12.98 -8.37
C GLY A 184 12.24 -11.99 -8.81
N PHE A 185 12.50 -10.72 -8.67
CA PHE A 185 11.64 -9.67 -9.22
C PHE A 185 11.94 -9.41 -10.70
N ASN A 186 10.90 -9.05 -11.46
CA ASN A 186 11.12 -8.36 -12.73
C ASN A 186 11.31 -6.85 -12.47
N ASP A 187 11.84 -6.12 -13.45
CA ASP A 187 12.12 -4.67 -13.37
C ASP A 187 10.95 -3.77 -13.82
N ARG A 188 9.71 -4.32 -13.84
CA ARG A 188 8.54 -3.66 -14.46
C ARG A 188 7.69 -2.86 -13.48
N THR A 189 8.16 -2.63 -12.26
CA THR A 189 7.43 -1.90 -11.22
C THR A 189 8.28 -0.78 -10.64
N TRP A 190 7.63 0.09 -9.90
CA TRP A 190 8.30 1.07 -9.06
C TRP A 190 8.08 0.71 -7.59
N LEU A 191 9.05 1.01 -6.74
CA LEU A 191 8.95 0.76 -5.30
C LEU A 191 7.88 1.63 -4.62
N ASP A 192 7.54 2.79 -5.24
CA ASP A 192 6.50 3.72 -4.78
C ASP A 192 5.98 4.59 -5.92
N GLN A 193 5.00 5.47 -5.63
CA GLN A 193 4.42 6.38 -6.62
C GLN A 193 5.36 7.50 -7.06
N ASP A 194 6.36 7.83 -6.26
CA ASP A 194 7.35 8.86 -6.59
C ASP A 194 8.39 8.40 -7.63
N GLY A 195 8.37 7.11 -7.99
CA GLY A 195 9.18 6.59 -9.08
C GLY A 195 10.56 6.09 -8.67
N HIS A 196 10.71 5.61 -7.42
CA HIS A 196 11.87 4.82 -7.04
C HIS A 196 11.88 3.52 -7.84
N THR A 197 12.85 3.36 -8.73
CA THR A 197 13.01 2.17 -9.56
C THR A 197 13.91 1.14 -8.90
N HIS A 198 13.85 -0.07 -9.43
CA HIS A 198 14.72 -1.18 -9.06
C HIS A 198 15.14 -1.95 -10.31
N THR A 199 16.04 -2.90 -10.15
CA THR A 199 16.50 -3.83 -11.17
C THR A 199 16.03 -5.25 -10.85
N GLU A 200 16.36 -6.23 -11.69
CA GLU A 200 16.12 -7.65 -11.41
C GLU A 200 17.00 -8.20 -10.26
N ASP A 201 18.05 -7.45 -9.87
CA ASP A 201 18.90 -7.77 -8.70
C ASP A 201 18.22 -7.43 -7.35
N LEU A 202 16.98 -6.96 -7.38
CA LEU A 202 16.24 -6.57 -6.17
C LEU A 202 16.08 -7.75 -5.22
N HIS A 203 16.52 -7.55 -3.99
CA HIS A 203 16.31 -8.40 -2.83
C HIS A 203 15.58 -7.60 -1.75
N ILE A 204 14.50 -8.14 -1.22
CA ILE A 204 13.69 -7.49 -0.20
C ILE A 204 13.61 -8.37 1.04
N ILE A 205 13.91 -7.76 2.20
CA ILE A 205 13.56 -8.34 3.51
C ILE A 205 12.41 -7.54 4.09
N GLU A 206 11.31 -8.21 4.42
CA GLU A 206 10.15 -7.57 5.04
C GLU A 206 9.91 -8.10 6.44
N LYS A 207 9.38 -7.25 7.31
CA LYS A 207 8.98 -7.61 8.66
C LYS A 207 7.56 -7.13 8.94
N PHE A 208 6.69 -8.07 9.27
CA PHE A 208 5.31 -7.83 9.64
C PHE A 208 5.14 -8.09 11.14
N THR A 209 5.00 -7.03 11.93
CA THR A 209 4.82 -7.13 13.38
C THR A 209 3.45 -6.57 13.76
N ARG A 210 2.51 -7.42 14.15
CA ARG A 210 1.22 -6.95 14.66
C ARG A 210 1.41 -6.40 16.07
N LEU A 211 1.24 -5.08 16.25
CA LEU A 211 1.52 -4.38 17.50
C LEU A 211 0.37 -4.50 18.51
N ASN A 212 -0.85 -4.58 18.00
CA ASN A 212 -2.08 -4.68 18.79
C ASN A 212 -3.24 -5.16 17.90
N GLU A 213 -4.47 -5.15 18.42
CA GLU A 213 -5.64 -5.60 17.65
C GLU A 213 -5.91 -4.77 16.39
N LEU A 214 -5.45 -3.50 16.31
CA LEU A 214 -5.79 -2.54 15.28
C LEU A 214 -4.62 -2.07 14.41
N SER A 215 -3.39 -2.50 14.69
CA SER A 215 -2.25 -2.01 13.93
C SER A 215 -1.13 -3.03 13.75
N MET A 216 -0.49 -2.96 12.62
CA MET A 216 0.72 -3.69 12.27
C MET A 216 1.80 -2.70 11.84
N ARG A 217 3.03 -2.92 12.28
CA ARG A 217 4.20 -2.31 11.68
C ARG A 217 4.64 -3.16 10.50
N TYR A 218 4.80 -2.52 9.37
CA TYR A 218 5.50 -3.05 8.22
C TYR A 218 6.85 -2.35 8.12
N GLU A 219 7.92 -3.13 8.06
CA GLU A 219 9.28 -2.67 7.82
C GLU A 219 9.82 -3.39 6.60
N VAL A 220 10.49 -2.67 5.71
CA VAL A 220 11.08 -3.23 4.51
C VAL A 220 12.48 -2.71 4.30
N THR A 221 13.41 -3.64 4.06
CA THR A 221 14.77 -3.35 3.62
C THR A 221 14.86 -3.67 2.13
N ILE A 222 15.30 -2.69 1.37
CA ILE A 222 15.50 -2.75 -0.07
C ILE A 222 17.01 -2.87 -0.30
N ASP A 223 17.43 -3.98 -0.87
CA ASP A 223 18.79 -4.26 -1.26
C ASP A 223 18.82 -4.54 -2.77
N ASP A 224 19.28 -3.57 -3.54
CA ASP A 224 19.38 -3.67 -4.98
C ASP A 224 20.71 -3.06 -5.42
N PRO A 225 21.75 -3.90 -5.59
CA PRO A 225 23.06 -3.44 -5.99
C PRO A 225 23.10 -2.89 -7.42
N GLY A 226 22.07 -3.14 -8.23
CA GLY A 226 21.88 -2.51 -9.55
C GLY A 226 21.47 -1.06 -9.45
N ALA A 227 20.61 -0.72 -8.48
CA ALA A 227 19.99 0.60 -8.34
C ALA A 227 20.59 1.48 -7.23
N TYR A 228 21.04 0.90 -6.13
CA TYR A 228 21.46 1.60 -4.92
C TYR A 228 22.91 1.26 -4.54
N THR A 229 23.57 2.17 -3.83
CA THR A 229 24.97 1.99 -3.40
C THR A 229 25.09 1.17 -2.12
N LYS A 230 24.01 1.01 -1.38
CA LYS A 230 23.85 0.17 -0.18
C LYS A 230 22.38 -0.11 0.09
N PRO A 231 22.03 -1.12 0.90
CA PRO A 231 20.66 -1.33 1.35
C PRO A 231 20.10 -0.13 2.12
N TRP A 232 18.80 0.06 2.04
CA TRP A 232 18.07 1.07 2.81
C TRP A 232 16.74 0.51 3.32
N THR A 233 16.27 1.02 4.46
CA THR A 233 15.12 0.50 5.18
C THR A 233 14.13 1.61 5.46
N THR A 234 12.84 1.31 5.28
CA THR A 234 11.72 2.17 5.68
C THR A 234 10.69 1.37 6.48
N SER A 235 9.88 2.07 7.26
CA SER A 235 8.82 1.45 8.05
C SER A 235 7.64 2.38 8.24
N TYR A 236 6.44 1.79 8.36
CA TYR A 236 5.20 2.51 8.61
C TYR A 236 4.13 1.60 9.23
N LEU A 237 3.08 2.22 9.74
CA LEU A 237 1.97 1.51 10.36
C LEU A 237 0.84 1.26 9.36
N ILE A 238 0.32 0.04 9.36
CA ILE A 238 -0.85 -0.37 8.60
C ILE A 238 -1.99 -0.63 9.59
N PRO A 239 -3.10 0.13 9.51
CA PRO A 239 -4.25 -0.09 10.36
C PRO A 239 -5.04 -1.35 9.95
N PHE A 240 -5.61 -2.02 10.96
CA PHE A 240 -6.56 -3.12 10.79
C PHE A 240 -7.98 -2.63 10.97
N VAL A 241 -8.88 -3.04 10.09
CA VAL A 241 -10.31 -2.76 10.14
C VAL A 241 -11.03 -4.08 10.46
N PRO A 242 -11.47 -4.30 11.71
CA PRO A 242 -12.23 -5.49 12.07
C PRO A 242 -13.52 -5.61 11.27
N GLY A 243 -13.80 -6.80 10.72
CA GLY A 243 -14.94 -7.02 9.85
C GLY A 243 -14.85 -6.36 8.47
N GLY A 244 -13.71 -5.75 8.14
CA GLY A 244 -13.46 -5.21 6.80
C GLY A 244 -13.40 -6.33 5.77
N GLU A 245 -14.03 -6.10 4.62
CA GLU A 245 -14.08 -7.04 3.50
C GLU A 245 -13.33 -6.45 2.31
N LEU A 246 -12.90 -7.31 1.39
CA LEU A 246 -12.35 -6.91 0.10
C LEU A 246 -13.49 -6.83 -0.92
N PHE A 247 -13.41 -5.84 -1.80
CA PHE A 247 -14.36 -5.65 -2.87
C PHE A 247 -13.75 -6.06 -4.21
N GLU A 248 -14.62 -6.32 -5.17
CA GLU A 248 -14.19 -6.50 -6.55
C GLU A 248 -13.61 -5.17 -7.08
N TYR A 249 -12.41 -5.23 -7.61
CA TYR A 249 -11.74 -4.11 -8.23
C TYR A 249 -11.12 -4.55 -9.57
N ILE A 250 -11.61 -3.98 -10.66
CA ILE A 250 -11.10 -4.24 -12.01
C ILE A 250 -10.45 -2.96 -12.54
N CYS A 251 -9.13 -2.92 -12.50
CA CYS A 251 -8.36 -1.73 -12.88
C CYS A 251 -8.66 -1.24 -14.30
N GLN A 252 -8.87 -2.16 -15.25
CA GLN A 252 -9.14 -1.82 -16.65
C GLN A 252 -10.55 -1.26 -16.87
N GLU A 253 -11.47 -1.50 -15.95
CA GLU A 253 -12.86 -1.07 -16.08
C GLU A 253 -12.96 0.43 -15.85
N ASN A 254 -13.38 1.17 -16.89
CA ASN A 254 -13.43 2.64 -16.90
C ASN A 254 -12.08 3.34 -16.65
N ASN A 255 -10.95 2.67 -16.87
CA ASN A 255 -9.64 3.31 -16.77
C ASN A 255 -9.45 4.33 -17.88
N VAL A 256 -9.77 5.59 -17.57
CA VAL A 256 -9.55 6.74 -18.48
C VAL A 256 -8.24 7.46 -18.22
N ASP A 257 -7.53 7.09 -17.16
CA ASP A 257 -6.32 7.79 -16.69
C ASP A 257 -5.18 7.69 -17.69
N VAL A 258 -5.04 6.57 -18.38
CA VAL A 258 -4.04 6.40 -19.47
C VAL A 258 -4.11 7.51 -20.51
N LYS A 259 -5.31 8.05 -20.79
CA LYS A 259 -5.50 9.17 -21.73
C LYS A 259 -5.15 10.53 -21.11
N HIS A 260 -5.18 10.61 -19.77
CA HIS A 260 -4.94 11.82 -18.99
C HIS A 260 -3.52 11.88 -18.41
N LEU A 261 -2.80 10.76 -18.38
CA LEU A 261 -1.38 10.68 -18.03
C LEU A 261 -0.48 11.23 -19.17
N VAL A 262 -1.01 12.14 -19.92
CA VAL A 262 -0.26 12.86 -20.95
C VAL A 262 0.57 13.94 -20.29
N GLY A 263 1.81 13.60 -19.95
CA GLY A 263 2.83 14.62 -19.86
C GLY A 263 2.96 15.33 -21.20
N LYS A 264 3.05 16.62 -21.16
CA LYS A 264 3.40 17.43 -22.33
C LYS A 264 4.86 17.20 -22.69
#